data_767bd3a000ab73cf9ec85e722dd98a93
#
_entry.id   767bd3a000ab73cf9ec85e722dd98a93
#
_cell.length_a   1.000
_cell.length_b   1.000
_cell.length_c   1.000
_cell.angle_alpha   90.00
_cell.angle_beta   90.00
_cell.angle_gamma   90.00
#
_symmetry.space_group_name_H-M   'P 1'
#
loop_
_entity.id
_entity.type
_entity.pdbx_description
1 polymer ?
#
loop_
_entity_poly.entity_id
_entity_poly.type
_entity_poly.pdbx_seq_one_letter_code
_entity_poly.pdbx_strand_id
1 'polypeptide(L)'
;MALMPLDEAHALQIQAGATGRNRGHAFEKALSDAINGFSWPMQVPPPKVSHLSLGDPALSLVTYIASRRKMPKIQRATAVATGALATSETGKQLLVVNRVAVSRCKSDLIVTLQPPSGAPVTVGVSVKQCNNRTPTNAQLYFTTARGFVNLLRAHQIHVTDLALNALRQFCGDNGFRPSNDPHVLAARATDPRRFFWEEIEPTGLNEWRAIFATYQDQITRLLLQKAYLDDPFVPEFLLHKTRGAAWGATEAAIYSIDEIIDLSRAYRGFETRAYSVRKGSHRDPEGVAHLAPRFGIVQMQRGGQVQHPEQLQFNLEAGYFYKI
;
A
#
# COMPACT_ATOMS: atom_id res chain seq x y z
N MET A 1 3.15 -1.57 21.80
CA MET A 1 2.92 -2.82 22.55
C MET A 1 3.05 -3.98 21.59
N ALA A 2 3.80 -5.03 21.95
CA ALA A 2 3.84 -6.28 21.19
C ALA A 2 2.45 -6.93 21.21
N LEU A 3 2.01 -7.45 20.06
CA LEU A 3 0.75 -8.19 19.98
C LEU A 3 0.87 -9.51 20.76
N MET A 4 -0.01 -9.73 21.71
CA MET A 4 -0.11 -10.99 22.43
C MET A 4 -1.00 -11.96 21.63
N PRO A 5 -0.54 -13.18 21.34
CA PRO A 5 -1.38 -14.16 20.64
C PRO A 5 -2.54 -14.61 21.53
N LEU A 6 -3.71 -14.80 20.93
CA LEU A 6 -4.91 -15.33 21.61
C LEU A 6 -4.98 -16.85 21.53
N ASP A 7 -4.43 -17.43 20.48
CA ASP A 7 -4.35 -18.86 20.18
C ASP A 7 -3.18 -19.16 19.23
N GLU A 8 -2.95 -20.42 18.92
CA GLU A 8 -1.86 -20.87 18.05
C GLU A 8 -2.00 -20.33 16.61
N ALA A 9 -3.20 -20.29 16.04
CA ALA A 9 -3.45 -19.76 14.70
C ALA A 9 -3.11 -18.25 14.64
N HIS A 10 -3.45 -17.50 15.69
CA HIS A 10 -3.10 -16.10 15.82
C HIS A 10 -1.59 -15.89 16.01
N ALA A 11 -0.92 -16.74 16.80
CA ALA A 11 0.53 -16.72 16.95
C ALA A 11 1.23 -16.91 15.58
N LEU A 12 0.77 -17.86 14.77
CA LEU A 12 1.27 -18.09 13.41
C LEU A 12 1.03 -16.89 12.48
N GLN A 13 -0.11 -16.19 12.60
CA GLN A 13 -0.39 -14.97 11.84
C GLN A 13 0.54 -13.82 12.22
N ILE A 14 0.80 -13.62 13.52
CA ILE A 14 1.75 -12.61 14.01
C ILE A 14 3.16 -12.92 13.49
N GLN A 15 3.58 -14.18 13.56
CA GLN A 15 4.87 -14.63 13.06
C GLN A 15 5.00 -14.44 11.55
N ALA A 16 3.97 -14.79 10.77
CA ALA A 16 3.94 -14.58 9.33
C ALA A 16 4.05 -13.08 8.96
N GLY A 17 3.36 -12.21 9.72
CA GLY A 17 3.45 -10.76 9.56
C GLY A 17 4.85 -10.21 9.87
N ALA A 18 5.49 -10.69 10.93
CA ALA A 18 6.85 -10.32 11.29
C ALA A 18 7.87 -10.80 10.24
N THR A 19 7.74 -12.05 9.77
CA THR A 19 8.58 -12.61 8.71
C THR A 19 8.43 -11.83 7.40
N GLY A 20 7.21 -11.45 7.02
CA GLY A 20 6.94 -10.63 5.85
C GLY A 20 7.61 -9.26 5.92
N ARG A 21 7.55 -8.61 7.07
CA ARG A 21 8.22 -7.32 7.34
C ARG A 21 9.73 -7.43 7.23
N ASN A 22 10.33 -8.42 7.90
CA ASN A 22 11.77 -8.63 7.87
C ASN A 22 12.29 -8.91 6.45
N ARG A 23 11.53 -9.68 5.64
CA ARG A 23 11.85 -9.90 4.23
C ARG A 23 11.72 -8.62 3.40
N GLY A 24 10.75 -7.75 3.71
CA GLY A 24 10.60 -6.42 3.11
C GLY A 24 11.85 -5.59 3.32
N HIS A 25 12.25 -5.40 4.56
CA HIS A 25 13.45 -4.63 4.91
C HIS A 25 14.74 -5.21 4.31
N ALA A 26 14.86 -6.55 4.21
CA ALA A 26 16.00 -7.18 3.56
C ALA A 26 16.06 -6.85 2.05
N PHE A 27 14.94 -6.82 1.37
CA PHE A 27 14.89 -6.45 -0.05
C PHE A 27 15.18 -4.96 -0.28
N GLU A 28 14.64 -4.08 0.56
CA GLU A 28 14.92 -2.63 0.55
C GLU A 28 16.41 -2.36 0.79
N LYS A 29 17.01 -3.06 1.77
CA LYS A 29 18.44 -2.97 2.02
C LYS A 29 19.25 -3.48 0.84
N ALA A 30 18.90 -4.59 0.22
CA ALA A 30 19.60 -5.12 -0.95
C ALA A 30 19.52 -4.15 -2.14
N LEU A 31 18.38 -3.46 -2.35
CA LEU A 31 18.26 -2.40 -3.36
C LEU A 31 19.23 -1.24 -3.07
N SER A 32 19.26 -0.79 -1.81
CA SER A 32 20.17 0.28 -1.37
C SER A 32 21.65 -0.10 -1.58
N ASP A 33 22.05 -1.28 -1.12
CA ASP A 33 23.41 -1.78 -1.24
C ASP A 33 23.84 -1.90 -2.72
N ALA A 34 22.96 -2.44 -3.57
CA ALA A 34 23.23 -2.58 -5.00
C ALA A 34 23.40 -1.21 -5.69
N ILE A 35 22.52 -0.24 -5.43
CA ILE A 35 22.64 1.12 -5.99
C ILE A 35 23.95 1.77 -5.56
N ASN A 36 24.31 1.66 -4.28
CA ASN A 36 25.55 2.22 -3.74
C ASN A 36 26.81 1.53 -4.28
N GLY A 37 26.68 0.27 -4.73
CA GLY A 37 27.77 -0.54 -5.29
C GLY A 37 27.97 -0.39 -6.80
N PHE A 38 27.10 0.33 -7.53
CA PHE A 38 27.25 0.50 -8.97
C PHE A 38 28.48 1.32 -9.35
N SER A 39 29.08 0.96 -10.49
CA SER A 39 30.15 1.75 -11.09
C SER A 39 29.57 2.95 -11.85
N TRP A 40 30.14 4.12 -11.62
CA TRP A 40 29.71 5.38 -12.22
C TRP A 40 30.83 6.01 -13.07
N PRO A 41 30.53 6.83 -14.11
CA PRO A 41 29.21 7.24 -14.56
C PRO A 41 28.49 6.17 -15.40
N MET A 42 27.15 6.28 -15.49
CA MET A 42 26.30 5.36 -16.25
C MET A 42 25.45 6.12 -17.27
N GLN A 43 25.38 5.60 -18.50
CA GLN A 43 24.43 6.07 -19.52
C GLN A 43 23.04 5.49 -19.20
N VAL A 44 22.03 6.32 -19.32
CA VAL A 44 20.65 5.92 -19.12
C VAL A 44 20.08 5.42 -20.44
N PRO A 45 19.63 4.16 -20.53
CA PRO A 45 19.00 3.68 -21.77
C PRO A 45 17.72 4.45 -22.05
N PRO A 46 17.28 4.49 -23.33
CA PRO A 46 16.00 5.08 -23.68
C PRO A 46 14.87 4.50 -22.82
N PRO A 47 13.82 5.28 -22.51
CA PRO A 47 12.70 4.83 -21.71
C PRO A 47 12.05 3.59 -22.34
N LYS A 48 11.84 2.57 -21.55
CA LYS A 48 11.09 1.38 -21.95
C LYS A 48 9.60 1.71 -22.04
N VAL A 49 8.92 1.14 -23.01
CA VAL A 49 7.46 1.27 -23.15
C VAL A 49 6.74 0.53 -22.02
N SER A 50 7.32 -0.56 -21.51
CA SER A 50 6.73 -1.38 -20.46
C SER A 50 7.18 -0.94 -19.07
N HIS A 51 6.23 -0.85 -18.15
CA HIS A 51 6.50 -0.67 -16.73
C HIS A 51 7.07 -1.93 -16.04
N LEU A 52 6.94 -3.09 -16.68
CA LEU A 52 7.55 -4.33 -16.20
C LEU A 52 9.00 -4.41 -16.70
N SER A 53 9.91 -4.68 -15.79
CA SER A 53 11.33 -4.91 -16.04
C SER A 53 11.74 -6.26 -15.50
N LEU A 54 12.51 -7.00 -16.28
CA LEU A 54 13.13 -8.26 -15.87
C LEU A 54 14.63 -8.06 -15.71
N GLY A 55 15.21 -8.55 -14.63
CA GLY A 55 16.64 -8.48 -14.39
C GLY A 55 17.00 -7.91 -13.02
N ASP A 56 18.02 -7.05 -12.97
CA ASP A 56 18.43 -6.35 -11.75
C ASP A 56 17.42 -5.25 -11.38
N PRO A 57 16.73 -5.37 -10.24
CA PRO A 57 15.70 -4.40 -9.85
C PRO A 57 16.29 -3.04 -9.45
N ALA A 58 17.51 -2.99 -8.94
CA ALA A 58 18.16 -1.74 -8.56
C ALA A 58 18.59 -0.94 -9.80
N LEU A 59 19.15 -1.60 -10.80
CA LEU A 59 19.47 -0.99 -12.09
C LEU A 59 18.20 -0.50 -12.79
N SER A 60 17.16 -1.34 -12.81
CA SER A 60 15.86 -0.98 -13.40
C SER A 60 15.26 0.25 -12.73
N LEU A 61 15.31 0.33 -11.39
CA LEU A 61 14.80 1.47 -10.63
C LEU A 61 15.55 2.76 -10.95
N VAL A 62 16.88 2.73 -10.88
CA VAL A 62 17.73 3.91 -11.11
C VAL A 62 17.57 4.44 -12.53
N THR A 63 17.56 3.56 -13.53
CA THR A 63 17.39 3.95 -14.94
C THR A 63 15.98 4.47 -15.22
N TYR A 64 14.95 3.89 -14.58
CA TYR A 64 13.57 4.36 -14.70
C TYR A 64 13.42 5.78 -14.11
N ILE A 65 13.90 6.03 -12.88
CA ILE A 65 13.87 7.35 -12.25
C ILE A 65 14.61 8.37 -13.13
N ALA A 66 15.82 8.05 -13.58
CA ALA A 66 16.61 8.95 -14.41
C ALA A 66 15.92 9.29 -15.74
N SER A 67 15.31 8.29 -16.38
CA SER A 67 14.50 8.49 -17.60
C SER A 67 13.32 9.44 -17.36
N ARG A 68 12.57 9.25 -16.26
CA ARG A 68 11.45 10.14 -15.89
C ARG A 68 11.91 11.57 -15.55
N ARG A 69 13.12 11.71 -15.01
CA ARG A 69 13.77 13.00 -14.75
C ARG A 69 14.53 13.57 -15.96
N LYS A 70 14.41 12.94 -17.13
CA LYS A 70 15.08 13.34 -18.38
C LYS A 70 16.61 13.46 -18.24
N MET A 71 17.21 12.56 -17.45
CA MET A 71 18.65 12.47 -17.26
C MET A 71 19.24 11.43 -18.22
N PRO A 72 19.94 11.82 -19.29
CA PRO A 72 20.54 10.86 -20.24
C PRO A 72 21.79 10.17 -19.67
N LYS A 73 22.37 10.71 -18.60
CA LYS A 73 23.55 10.19 -17.92
C LYS A 73 23.45 10.47 -16.43
N ILE A 74 23.87 9.50 -15.64
CA ILE A 74 23.98 9.61 -14.17
C ILE A 74 25.48 9.63 -13.83
N GLN A 75 25.94 10.67 -13.15
CA GLN A 75 27.31 10.79 -12.70
C GLN A 75 27.58 9.95 -11.44
N ARG A 76 26.57 9.87 -10.56
CA ARG A 76 26.57 9.08 -9.33
C ARG A 76 25.13 8.85 -8.87
N ALA A 77 24.85 7.70 -8.26
CA ALA A 77 23.65 7.49 -7.47
C ALA A 77 23.99 6.98 -6.08
N THR A 78 23.16 7.35 -5.11
CA THR A 78 23.21 6.80 -3.75
C THR A 78 21.79 6.48 -3.29
N ALA A 79 21.67 5.50 -2.42
CA ALA A 79 20.38 5.12 -1.85
C ALA A 79 20.50 4.83 -0.35
N VAL A 80 19.41 5.12 0.37
CA VAL A 80 19.27 4.86 1.81
C VAL A 80 17.94 4.14 2.03
N ALA A 81 18.00 2.93 2.61
CA ALA A 81 16.81 2.20 3.05
C ALA A 81 16.34 2.75 4.40
N THR A 82 15.03 3.01 4.52
CA THR A 82 14.44 3.63 5.71
C THR A 82 13.89 2.61 6.72
N GLY A 83 13.90 1.33 6.39
CA GLY A 83 13.38 0.25 7.25
C GLY A 83 13.97 0.22 8.65
N ALA A 84 15.21 0.70 8.84
CA ALA A 84 15.85 0.84 10.15
C ALA A 84 15.10 1.79 11.10
N LEU A 85 14.36 2.79 10.60
CA LEU A 85 13.54 3.68 11.43
C LEU A 85 12.42 2.94 12.15
N ALA A 86 11.86 1.89 11.52
CA ALA A 86 10.77 1.10 12.09
C ALA A 86 11.25 -0.01 13.03
N THR A 87 12.53 -0.41 12.93
CA THR A 87 13.11 -1.55 13.67
C THR A 87 14.00 -1.16 14.82
N SER A 88 14.28 0.14 15.03
CA SER A 88 15.10 0.56 16.16
C SER A 88 14.34 0.31 17.47
N GLU A 89 14.95 -0.42 18.39
CA GLU A 89 14.39 -0.74 19.74
C GLU A 89 14.04 0.51 20.53
N THR A 90 14.73 1.61 20.26
CA THR A 90 14.53 2.89 20.97
C THR A 90 13.57 3.83 20.25
N GLY A 91 13.15 3.54 19.01
CA GLY A 91 12.29 4.40 18.18
C GLY A 91 12.90 5.80 17.89
N LYS A 92 14.20 5.98 18.13
CA LYS A 92 14.90 7.28 18.09
C LYS A 92 16.07 7.33 17.11
N GLN A 93 16.27 6.29 16.27
CA GLN A 93 17.31 6.37 15.26
C GLN A 93 16.90 7.40 14.20
N LEU A 94 17.65 8.49 14.14
CA LEU A 94 17.54 9.48 13.08
C LEU A 94 18.42 9.05 11.92
N LEU A 95 17.83 8.91 10.74
CA LEU A 95 18.60 8.87 9.50
C LEU A 95 18.91 10.28 9.06
N VAL A 96 20.08 10.50 8.50
CA VAL A 96 20.44 11.78 7.86
C VAL A 96 20.63 11.52 6.38
N VAL A 97 19.75 12.09 5.55
CA VAL A 97 19.85 11.99 4.10
C VAL A 97 20.01 13.38 3.53
N ASN A 98 21.11 13.63 2.82
CA ASN A 98 21.43 14.94 2.25
C ASN A 98 21.30 16.09 3.27
N ARG A 99 21.79 15.89 4.49
CA ARG A 99 21.74 16.80 5.65
C ARG A 99 20.33 17.02 6.23
N VAL A 100 19.33 16.31 5.77
CA VAL A 100 17.97 16.33 6.32
C VAL A 100 17.83 15.18 7.32
N ALA A 101 17.44 15.49 8.54
CA ALA A 101 17.14 14.49 9.56
C ALA A 101 15.77 13.86 9.27
N VAL A 102 15.71 12.53 9.21
CA VAL A 102 14.51 11.76 8.93
C VAL A 102 14.18 10.92 10.17
N SER A 103 13.09 11.24 10.83
CA SER A 103 12.55 10.48 11.97
C SER A 103 11.39 9.58 11.59
N ARG A 104 10.65 9.99 10.54
CA ARG A 104 9.49 9.28 9.99
C ARG A 104 9.50 9.43 8.48
N CYS A 105 9.27 8.35 7.75
CA CYS A 105 9.25 8.36 6.30
C CYS A 105 8.28 7.30 5.78
N LYS A 106 7.47 7.66 4.79
CA LYS A 106 6.61 6.74 4.06
C LYS A 106 7.38 6.00 2.96
N SER A 107 8.43 6.62 2.42
CA SER A 107 9.31 5.99 1.46
C SER A 107 10.10 4.87 2.13
N ASP A 108 10.14 3.72 1.50
CA ASP A 108 10.91 2.55 1.95
C ASP A 108 12.39 2.69 1.52
N LEU A 109 12.64 3.49 0.46
CA LEU A 109 13.97 3.79 -0.08
C LEU A 109 14.03 5.27 -0.51
N ILE A 110 15.13 5.96 -0.20
CA ILE A 110 15.43 7.31 -0.67
C ILE A 110 16.61 7.22 -1.64
N VAL A 111 16.40 7.65 -2.89
CA VAL A 111 17.42 7.59 -3.96
C VAL A 111 17.83 9.00 -4.34
N THR A 112 19.13 9.26 -4.37
CA THR A 112 19.70 10.52 -4.85
C THR A 112 20.50 10.26 -6.12
N LEU A 113 20.14 10.95 -7.19
CA LEU A 113 20.83 10.90 -8.50
C LEU A 113 21.57 12.20 -8.73
N GLN A 114 22.85 12.09 -9.04
CA GLN A 114 23.69 13.22 -9.45
C GLN A 114 23.81 13.25 -10.98
N PRO A 115 23.25 14.27 -11.66
CA PRO A 115 23.48 14.46 -13.09
C PRO A 115 24.93 14.95 -13.35
N PRO A 116 25.42 14.91 -14.59
CA PRO A 116 26.74 15.46 -14.96
C PRO A 116 26.87 16.95 -14.67
N SER A 117 25.77 17.69 -14.74
CA SER A 117 25.67 19.11 -14.43
C SER A 117 24.36 19.39 -13.71
N GLY A 118 24.35 20.37 -12.79
CA GLY A 118 23.19 20.75 -12.01
C GLY A 118 23.13 20.11 -10.63
N ALA A 119 22.05 20.38 -9.91
CA ALA A 119 21.85 19.91 -8.55
C ALA A 119 21.45 18.42 -8.52
N PRO A 120 21.82 17.68 -7.44
CA PRO A 120 21.33 16.33 -7.21
C PRO A 120 19.80 16.31 -7.11
N VAL A 121 19.20 15.24 -7.62
CA VAL A 121 17.76 14.97 -7.50
C VAL A 121 17.56 13.84 -6.50
N THR A 122 16.80 14.12 -5.43
CA THR A 122 16.46 13.13 -4.41
C THR A 122 14.99 12.80 -4.50
N VAL A 123 14.67 11.52 -4.54
CA VAL A 123 13.30 11.00 -4.66
C VAL A 123 13.02 9.92 -3.63
N GLY A 124 11.80 9.89 -3.12
CA GLY A 124 11.27 8.80 -2.31
C GLY A 124 10.70 7.68 -3.17
N VAL A 125 10.90 6.44 -2.76
CA VAL A 125 10.38 5.24 -3.43
C VAL A 125 9.66 4.36 -2.44
N SER A 126 8.41 4.01 -2.72
CA SER A 126 7.72 2.93 -2.00
C SER A 126 8.08 1.60 -2.63
N VAL A 127 8.53 0.66 -1.81
CA VAL A 127 8.94 -0.68 -2.25
C VAL A 127 7.92 -1.70 -1.77
N LYS A 128 7.45 -2.53 -2.69
CA LYS A 128 6.57 -3.65 -2.39
C LYS A 128 7.18 -4.92 -2.96
N GLN A 129 6.92 -6.03 -2.30
CA GLN A 129 7.39 -7.32 -2.82
C GLN A 129 6.34 -8.40 -2.71
N CYS A 130 6.31 -9.25 -3.72
CA CYS A 130 5.62 -10.53 -3.73
C CYS A 130 6.66 -11.64 -3.84
N ASN A 131 6.55 -12.65 -2.99
CA ASN A 131 7.40 -13.84 -3.05
C ASN A 131 6.63 -15.08 -3.52
N ASN A 132 5.37 -14.91 -3.91
CA ASN A 132 4.54 -15.95 -4.48
C ASN A 132 4.86 -16.16 -5.97
N ARG A 133 4.41 -17.26 -6.51
CA ARG A 133 4.56 -17.57 -7.95
C ARG A 133 3.79 -16.59 -8.84
N THR A 134 2.66 -16.10 -8.37
CA THR A 134 1.81 -15.14 -9.07
C THR A 134 1.75 -13.83 -8.29
N PRO A 135 1.64 -12.68 -8.97
CA PRO A 135 1.48 -11.39 -8.32
C PRO A 135 0.29 -11.38 -7.36
N THR A 136 0.47 -10.74 -6.21
CA THR A 136 -0.59 -10.51 -5.21
C THR A 136 -0.83 -9.02 -5.03
N ASN A 137 -1.97 -8.67 -4.44
CA ASN A 137 -2.28 -7.27 -4.13
C ASN A 137 -1.17 -6.63 -3.31
N ALA A 138 -0.77 -5.42 -3.70
CA ALA A 138 0.23 -4.65 -2.98
C ALA A 138 -0.44 -3.76 -1.93
N GLN A 139 -0.13 -3.98 -0.66
CA GLN A 139 -0.65 -3.15 0.43
C GLN A 139 -0.06 -1.74 0.36
N LEU A 140 -0.94 -0.74 0.31
CA LEU A 140 -0.60 0.69 0.29
C LEU A 140 -0.63 1.29 1.70
N TYR A 141 -1.76 1.07 2.38
CA TYR A 141 -2.06 1.73 3.64
C TYR A 141 -3.01 0.87 4.47
N PHE A 142 -2.90 0.97 5.77
CA PHE A 142 -3.89 0.42 6.69
C PHE A 142 -4.15 1.44 7.81
N THR A 143 -5.38 1.46 8.31
CA THR A 143 -5.84 2.40 9.33
C THR A 143 -7.16 1.93 9.92
N THR A 144 -7.77 2.70 10.80
CA THR A 144 -9.16 2.51 11.24
C THR A 144 -10.12 3.35 10.38
N ALA A 145 -11.42 3.11 10.47
CA ALA A 145 -12.45 3.94 9.84
C ALA A 145 -12.28 5.42 10.22
N ARG A 146 -12.09 5.70 11.51
CA ARG A 146 -11.85 7.07 12.01
C ARG A 146 -10.55 7.67 11.47
N GLY A 147 -9.47 6.87 11.45
CA GLY A 147 -8.17 7.32 10.93
C GLY A 147 -8.25 7.69 9.45
N PHE A 148 -8.98 6.91 8.65
CA PHE A 148 -9.20 7.22 7.25
C PHE A 148 -10.03 8.49 7.04
N VAL A 149 -11.15 8.62 7.74
CA VAL A 149 -11.98 9.83 7.67
C VAL A 149 -11.21 11.07 8.10
N ASN A 150 -10.43 10.99 9.18
CA ASN A 150 -9.59 12.10 9.63
C ASN A 150 -8.54 12.48 8.58
N LEU A 151 -7.92 11.50 7.91
CA LEU A 151 -7.00 11.76 6.80
C LEU A 151 -7.70 12.52 5.67
N LEU A 152 -8.90 12.09 5.26
CA LEU A 152 -9.66 12.76 4.21
C LEU A 152 -10.04 14.19 4.59
N ARG A 153 -10.59 14.39 5.80
CA ARG A 153 -10.98 15.71 6.32
C ARG A 153 -9.77 16.67 6.42
N ALA A 154 -8.61 16.18 6.85
CA ALA A 154 -7.38 16.96 6.91
C ALA A 154 -6.91 17.44 5.51
N HIS A 155 -7.34 16.75 4.46
CA HIS A 155 -7.06 17.09 3.07
C HIS A 155 -8.26 17.69 2.32
N GLN A 156 -9.18 18.32 3.06
CA GLN A 156 -10.33 19.06 2.55
C GLN A 156 -11.36 18.20 1.78
N ILE A 157 -11.35 16.89 1.98
CA ILE A 157 -12.40 16.01 1.50
C ILE A 157 -13.44 15.90 2.61
N HIS A 158 -14.61 16.50 2.36
CA HIS A 158 -15.70 16.45 3.33
C HIS A 158 -16.26 15.02 3.46
N VAL A 159 -16.40 14.56 4.70
CA VAL A 159 -17.02 13.26 5.05
C VAL A 159 -17.91 13.50 6.25
N THR A 160 -19.19 13.18 6.14
CA THR A 160 -20.14 13.34 7.24
C THR A 160 -19.92 12.27 8.32
N ASP A 161 -20.51 12.49 9.49
CA ASP A 161 -20.51 11.48 10.55
C ASP A 161 -21.41 10.27 10.18
N LEU A 162 -22.40 10.45 9.32
CA LEU A 162 -23.19 9.34 8.75
C LEU A 162 -22.30 8.41 7.92
N ALA A 163 -21.51 8.97 7.01
CA ALA A 163 -20.55 8.18 6.23
C ALA A 163 -19.48 7.52 7.11
N LEU A 164 -18.95 8.22 8.14
CA LEU A 164 -18.06 7.61 9.12
C LEU A 164 -18.72 6.41 9.81
N ASN A 165 -19.96 6.55 10.27
CA ASN A 165 -20.68 5.48 10.96
C ASN A 165 -20.96 4.29 10.02
N ALA A 166 -21.33 4.54 8.77
CA ALA A 166 -21.47 3.51 7.74
C ALA A 166 -20.14 2.75 7.50
N LEU A 167 -19.02 3.46 7.45
CA LEU A 167 -17.71 2.83 7.34
C LEU A 167 -17.35 2.00 8.59
N ARG A 168 -17.75 2.44 9.77
CA ARG A 168 -17.58 1.68 11.03
C ARG A 168 -18.42 0.39 11.02
N GLN A 169 -19.61 0.40 10.41
CA GLN A 169 -20.42 -0.81 10.19
C GLN A 169 -19.66 -1.80 9.28
N PHE A 170 -19.08 -1.33 8.18
CA PHE A 170 -18.25 -2.16 7.31
C PHE A 170 -17.03 -2.76 8.03
N CYS A 171 -16.37 -1.99 8.91
CA CYS A 171 -15.26 -2.46 9.71
C CYS A 171 -15.68 -3.42 10.84
N GLY A 172 -16.92 -3.36 11.29
CA GLY A 172 -17.40 -4.09 12.47
C GLY A 172 -16.88 -3.53 13.78
N ASP A 173 -16.74 -2.20 13.86
CA ASP A 173 -16.38 -1.49 15.08
C ASP A 173 -17.37 -1.81 16.21
N ASN A 174 -16.89 -1.73 17.45
CA ASN A 174 -17.75 -1.91 18.61
C ASN A 174 -18.89 -0.87 18.60
N GLY A 175 -20.13 -1.33 18.82
CA GLY A 175 -21.36 -0.54 18.71
C GLY A 175 -21.87 -0.34 17.27
N PHE A 176 -21.19 -0.89 16.25
CA PHE A 176 -21.58 -0.79 14.84
C PHE A 176 -21.71 -2.17 14.17
N ARG A 177 -21.73 -3.22 14.95
CA ARG A 177 -21.93 -4.60 14.47
C ARG A 177 -23.42 -4.87 14.27
N PRO A 178 -23.76 -5.84 13.40
CA PRO A 178 -25.17 -6.24 13.18
C PRO A 178 -25.90 -6.61 14.46
N SER A 179 -25.24 -7.33 15.36
CA SER A 179 -25.74 -7.68 16.68
C SER A 179 -24.57 -8.13 17.58
N ASN A 180 -24.75 -7.97 18.89
CA ASN A 180 -23.89 -8.61 19.91
C ASN A 180 -24.59 -9.82 20.55
N ASP A 181 -25.84 -10.11 20.21
CA ASP A 181 -26.59 -11.25 20.70
C ASP A 181 -26.09 -12.53 20.03
N PRO A 182 -25.57 -13.54 20.77
CA PRO A 182 -25.10 -14.79 20.22
C PRO A 182 -26.15 -15.56 19.40
N HIS A 183 -27.42 -15.50 19.79
CA HIS A 183 -28.52 -16.17 19.05
C HIS A 183 -28.76 -15.50 17.69
N VAL A 184 -28.77 -14.17 17.64
CA VAL A 184 -28.90 -13.42 16.40
C VAL A 184 -27.66 -13.65 15.52
N LEU A 185 -26.45 -13.66 16.09
CA LEU A 185 -25.23 -13.94 15.36
C LEU A 185 -25.23 -15.35 14.74
N ALA A 186 -25.71 -16.35 15.46
CA ALA A 186 -25.80 -17.72 14.96
C ALA A 186 -26.83 -17.87 13.83
N ALA A 187 -27.89 -17.09 13.84
CA ALA A 187 -28.96 -17.12 12.84
C ALA A 187 -28.68 -16.23 11.61
N ARG A 188 -27.67 -15.36 11.66
CA ARG A 188 -27.36 -14.44 10.58
C ARG A 188 -26.73 -15.18 9.39
N ALA A 189 -27.33 -15.05 8.22
CA ALA A 189 -26.84 -15.64 6.97
C ALA A 189 -25.57 -14.95 6.43
N THR A 190 -25.38 -13.66 6.78
CA THR A 190 -24.20 -12.87 6.41
C THR A 190 -23.21 -12.79 7.58
N ASP A 191 -22.04 -12.12 7.38
CA ASP A 191 -21.00 -12.01 8.40
C ASP A 191 -21.56 -11.47 9.75
N PRO A 192 -21.51 -12.22 10.84
CA PRO A 192 -22.06 -11.81 12.13
C PRO A 192 -21.28 -10.67 12.80
N ARG A 193 -20.06 -10.40 12.36
CA ARG A 193 -19.17 -9.43 13.01
C ARG A 193 -19.18 -8.06 12.34
N ARG A 194 -19.72 -7.96 11.11
CA ARG A 194 -19.75 -6.73 10.33
C ARG A 194 -20.87 -6.75 9.31
N PHE A 195 -21.17 -5.58 8.77
CA PHE A 195 -21.99 -5.46 7.57
C PHE A 195 -21.11 -5.62 6.32
N PHE A 196 -21.64 -6.21 5.26
CA PHE A 196 -21.07 -6.09 3.94
C PHE A 196 -21.27 -4.67 3.41
N TRP A 197 -20.55 -4.30 2.36
CA TRP A 197 -20.61 -2.93 1.85
C TRP A 197 -22.00 -2.51 1.43
N GLU A 198 -22.76 -3.38 0.82
CA GLU A 198 -24.15 -3.17 0.40
C GLU A 198 -25.16 -3.15 1.55
N GLU A 199 -24.77 -3.60 2.72
CA GLU A 199 -25.63 -3.68 3.91
C GLU A 199 -25.45 -2.48 4.86
N ILE A 200 -24.41 -1.64 4.66
CA ILE A 200 -24.19 -0.47 5.52
C ILE A 200 -25.28 0.56 5.31
N GLU A 201 -25.36 1.54 6.21
CA GLU A 201 -26.38 2.60 6.16
C GLU A 201 -26.41 3.24 4.76
N PRO A 202 -27.60 3.25 4.08
CA PRO A 202 -27.70 3.62 2.65
C PRO A 202 -27.24 5.04 2.32
N THR A 203 -27.50 6.02 3.20
CA THR A 203 -27.08 7.41 2.99
C THR A 203 -25.57 7.51 3.03
N GLY A 204 -24.92 6.85 4.00
CA GLY A 204 -23.47 6.78 4.11
C GLY A 204 -22.84 6.01 2.96
N LEU A 205 -23.46 4.93 2.48
CA LEU A 205 -23.03 4.20 1.29
C LEU A 205 -23.01 5.10 0.05
N ASN A 206 -24.08 5.86 -0.18
CA ASN A 206 -24.18 6.77 -1.32
C ASN A 206 -23.15 7.90 -1.23
N GLU A 207 -22.93 8.43 -0.02
CA GLU A 207 -21.88 9.44 0.20
C GLU A 207 -20.50 8.87 -0.13
N TRP A 208 -20.16 7.66 0.31
CA TRP A 208 -18.89 7.02 -0.03
C TRP A 208 -18.72 6.79 -1.53
N ARG A 209 -19.77 6.38 -2.23
CA ARG A 209 -19.76 6.27 -3.70
C ARG A 209 -19.43 7.61 -4.36
N ALA A 210 -20.06 8.68 -3.91
CA ALA A 210 -19.81 10.03 -4.41
C ALA A 210 -18.38 10.48 -4.09
N ILE A 211 -17.88 10.28 -2.87
CA ILE A 211 -16.51 10.61 -2.47
C ILE A 211 -15.50 9.89 -3.34
N PHE A 212 -15.63 8.56 -3.52
CA PHE A 212 -14.67 7.79 -4.32
C PHE A 212 -14.72 8.15 -5.80
N ALA A 213 -15.90 8.48 -6.34
CA ALA A 213 -16.04 8.93 -7.73
C ALA A 213 -15.43 10.32 -7.95
N THR A 214 -15.65 11.26 -7.00
CA THR A 214 -15.22 12.65 -7.13
C THR A 214 -13.73 12.82 -6.82
N TYR A 215 -13.23 12.15 -5.77
CA TYR A 215 -11.89 12.37 -5.22
C TYR A 215 -10.94 11.18 -5.44
N GLN A 216 -11.24 10.31 -6.42
CA GLN A 216 -10.44 9.10 -6.70
C GLN A 216 -8.94 9.40 -6.78
N ASP A 217 -8.54 10.39 -7.57
CA ASP A 217 -7.13 10.74 -7.77
C ASP A 217 -6.48 11.24 -6.49
N GLN A 218 -7.16 12.13 -5.77
CA GLN A 218 -6.65 12.70 -4.53
C GLN A 218 -6.52 11.63 -3.44
N ILE A 219 -7.51 10.75 -3.30
CA ILE A 219 -7.47 9.65 -2.33
C ILE A 219 -6.36 8.66 -2.68
N THR A 220 -6.24 8.28 -3.96
CA THR A 220 -5.16 7.39 -4.42
C THR A 220 -3.80 7.98 -4.08
N ARG A 221 -3.59 9.27 -4.34
CA ARG A 221 -2.35 9.98 -3.99
C ARG A 221 -2.08 9.98 -2.48
N LEU A 222 -3.10 10.27 -1.66
CA LEU A 222 -2.96 10.27 -0.20
C LEU A 222 -2.56 8.90 0.34
N LEU A 223 -3.16 7.83 -0.16
CA LEU A 223 -2.85 6.46 0.26
C LEU A 223 -1.43 6.03 -0.13
N LEU A 224 -0.93 6.51 -1.26
CA LEU A 224 0.41 6.23 -1.75
C LEU A 224 1.49 7.06 -1.02
N GLN A 225 1.20 8.31 -0.67
CA GLN A 225 2.21 9.28 -0.24
C GLN A 225 2.13 9.68 1.24
N LYS A 226 0.93 9.74 1.85
CA LYS A 226 0.73 10.39 3.14
C LYS A 226 0.53 9.40 4.27
N ALA A 227 1.62 9.03 4.95
CA ALA A 227 1.55 8.35 6.25
C ALA A 227 1.86 9.30 7.41
N TYR A 228 2.67 10.34 7.17
CA TYR A 228 3.14 11.29 8.17
C TYR A 228 3.01 12.71 7.64
N LEU A 229 2.69 13.66 8.53
CA LEU A 229 2.50 15.06 8.15
C LEU A 229 3.83 15.77 7.81
N ASP A 230 4.89 15.35 8.45
CA ASP A 230 6.24 15.91 8.40
C ASP A 230 7.25 15.04 7.63
N ASP A 231 6.76 14.20 6.71
CA ASP A 231 7.62 13.36 5.88
C ASP A 231 8.43 14.22 4.89
N PRO A 232 9.75 14.29 5.02
CA PRO A 232 10.59 15.08 4.13
C PRO A 232 10.82 14.42 2.76
N PHE A 233 10.52 13.13 2.62
CA PHE A 233 10.74 12.35 1.40
C PHE A 233 9.53 11.47 1.08
N VAL A 234 8.41 12.11 0.72
CA VAL A 234 7.21 11.37 0.28
C VAL A 234 7.52 10.53 -0.97
N PRO A 235 6.93 9.34 -1.12
CA PRO A 235 7.13 8.52 -2.31
C PRO A 235 6.69 9.24 -3.59
N GLU A 236 7.59 9.30 -4.57
CA GLU A 236 7.31 9.77 -5.93
C GLU A 236 7.25 8.60 -6.90
N PHE A 237 7.84 7.47 -6.52
CA PHE A 237 7.88 6.24 -7.30
C PHE A 237 7.44 5.05 -6.44
N LEU A 238 6.95 4.03 -7.13
CA LEU A 238 6.66 2.73 -6.57
C LEU A 238 7.42 1.67 -7.36
N LEU A 239 8.14 0.80 -6.65
CA LEU A 239 8.72 -0.43 -7.17
C LEU A 239 8.01 -1.62 -6.53
N HIS A 240 7.47 -2.52 -7.34
CA HIS A 240 6.91 -3.76 -6.85
C HIS A 240 7.59 -4.98 -7.49
N LYS A 241 8.32 -5.75 -6.70
CA LYS A 241 8.76 -7.09 -7.08
C LYS A 241 7.53 -7.98 -7.20
N THR A 242 7.20 -8.41 -8.43
CA THR A 242 5.88 -9.00 -8.73
C THR A 242 5.76 -10.46 -8.31
N ARG A 243 6.88 -11.19 -8.24
CA ARG A 243 6.93 -12.61 -7.87
C ARG A 243 8.28 -13.02 -7.28
N GLY A 244 8.31 -14.21 -6.68
CA GLY A 244 9.54 -14.80 -6.16
C GLY A 244 10.52 -15.13 -7.30
N ALA A 245 11.73 -14.55 -7.23
CA ALA A 245 12.80 -14.79 -8.17
C ALA A 245 14.15 -14.44 -7.53
N ALA A 246 15.24 -14.98 -8.07
CA ALA A 246 16.60 -14.57 -7.75
C ALA A 246 16.84 -13.12 -8.22
N TRP A 247 17.83 -12.44 -7.63
CA TRP A 247 18.09 -11.02 -7.88
C TRP A 247 18.20 -10.66 -9.36
N GLY A 248 19.07 -11.33 -10.12
CA GLY A 248 19.27 -11.06 -11.57
C GLY A 248 18.15 -11.50 -12.48
N ALA A 249 17.10 -12.20 -11.96
CA ALA A 249 15.91 -12.61 -12.68
C ALA A 249 14.64 -12.01 -12.07
N THR A 250 14.77 -10.94 -11.29
CA THR A 250 13.63 -10.25 -10.67
C THR A 250 12.75 -9.62 -11.73
N GLU A 251 11.45 -9.88 -11.65
CA GLU A 251 10.43 -9.11 -12.36
C GLU A 251 9.94 -8.01 -11.42
N ALA A 252 10.04 -6.77 -11.85
CA ALA A 252 9.60 -5.60 -11.10
C ALA A 252 8.71 -4.71 -11.95
N ALA A 253 7.60 -4.28 -11.37
CA ALA A 253 6.76 -3.21 -11.90
C ALA A 253 7.21 -1.89 -11.26
N ILE A 254 7.57 -0.90 -12.09
CA ILE A 254 8.04 0.40 -11.63
C ILE A 254 7.18 1.48 -12.24
N TYR A 255 6.64 2.37 -11.41
CA TYR A 255 5.77 3.47 -11.79
C TYR A 255 6.13 4.75 -11.04
N SER A 256 5.94 5.90 -11.65
CA SER A 256 5.73 7.12 -10.87
C SER A 256 4.33 7.10 -10.23
N ILE A 257 4.16 7.85 -9.14
CA ILE A 257 2.85 7.96 -8.48
C ILE A 257 1.81 8.57 -9.43
N ASP A 258 2.22 9.54 -10.25
CA ASP A 258 1.33 10.15 -11.24
C ASP A 258 0.82 9.14 -12.27
N GLU A 259 1.70 8.27 -12.77
CA GLU A 259 1.28 7.19 -13.68
C GLU A 259 0.28 6.23 -13.04
N ILE A 260 0.47 5.86 -11.77
CA ILE A 260 -0.50 5.01 -11.06
C ILE A 260 -1.86 5.70 -10.98
N ILE A 261 -1.89 7.01 -10.74
CA ILE A 261 -3.13 7.77 -10.69
C ILE A 261 -3.80 7.81 -12.07
N ASP A 262 -3.04 8.11 -13.13
CA ASP A 262 -3.55 8.14 -14.50
C ASP A 262 -4.14 6.79 -14.92
N LEU A 263 -3.44 5.70 -14.62
CA LEU A 263 -3.91 4.34 -14.87
C LEU A 263 -5.17 4.00 -14.07
N SER A 264 -5.23 4.46 -12.80
CA SER A 264 -6.39 4.23 -11.93
C SER A 264 -7.67 4.84 -12.50
N ARG A 265 -7.58 5.93 -13.27
CA ARG A 265 -8.75 6.57 -13.89
C ARG A 265 -9.51 5.68 -14.88
N ALA A 266 -8.83 4.70 -15.49
CA ALA A 266 -9.45 3.74 -16.38
C ALA A 266 -10.38 2.74 -15.64
N TYR A 267 -10.26 2.61 -14.32
CA TYR A 267 -10.95 1.60 -13.51
C TYR A 267 -11.73 2.26 -12.37
N ARG A 268 -12.90 2.81 -12.70
CA ARG A 268 -13.74 3.55 -11.75
C ARG A 268 -14.86 2.71 -11.15
N GLY A 269 -15.32 3.14 -9.99
CA GLY A 269 -16.52 2.60 -9.34
C GLY A 269 -16.28 1.33 -8.54
N PHE A 270 -17.40 0.73 -8.13
CA PHE A 270 -17.44 -0.49 -7.35
C PHE A 270 -17.68 -1.69 -8.26
N GLU A 271 -17.01 -2.78 -7.94
CA GLU A 271 -17.22 -4.06 -8.60
C GLU A 271 -17.94 -5.02 -7.65
N THR A 272 -18.97 -5.67 -8.16
CA THR A 272 -19.67 -6.76 -7.49
C THR A 272 -19.09 -8.07 -8.02
N ARG A 273 -18.65 -8.95 -7.13
CA ARG A 273 -18.10 -10.25 -7.49
C ARG A 273 -18.37 -11.28 -6.40
N ALA A 274 -18.32 -12.55 -6.79
CA ALA A 274 -18.35 -13.64 -5.83
C ALA A 274 -17.19 -13.47 -4.83
N TYR A 275 -17.55 -13.44 -3.56
CA TYR A 275 -16.65 -13.09 -2.47
C TYR A 275 -16.48 -14.29 -1.54
N SER A 276 -15.39 -14.99 -1.71
CA SER A 276 -15.04 -16.09 -0.82
C SER A 276 -14.20 -15.55 0.34
N VAL A 277 -14.77 -15.41 1.52
CA VAL A 277 -14.04 -15.10 2.75
C VAL A 277 -13.33 -16.36 3.22
N ARG A 278 -12.06 -16.48 2.88
CA ARG A 278 -11.23 -17.65 3.30
C ARG A 278 -10.58 -17.50 4.67
N LYS A 279 -10.53 -16.29 5.21
CA LYS A 279 -9.91 -15.99 6.51
C LYS A 279 -10.88 -15.18 7.36
N GLY A 280 -11.14 -15.67 8.55
CA GLY A 280 -11.95 -14.97 9.55
C GLY A 280 -13.31 -15.59 9.75
N SER A 281 -14.26 -14.78 10.11
CA SER A 281 -15.45 -15.13 10.84
C SER A 281 -16.59 -15.73 10.02
N HIS A 282 -16.60 -15.55 8.71
CA HIS A 282 -17.74 -15.98 7.89
C HIS A 282 -17.26 -16.54 6.57
N ARG A 283 -17.83 -17.67 6.20
CA ARG A 283 -17.77 -18.22 4.84
C ARG A 283 -19.18 -18.19 4.30
N ASP A 284 -19.38 -17.51 3.20
CA ASP A 284 -20.62 -17.60 2.47
C ASP A 284 -20.71 -18.98 1.81
N PRO A 285 -21.62 -19.87 2.23
CA PRO A 285 -21.75 -21.21 1.67
C PRO A 285 -22.31 -21.21 0.25
N GLU A 286 -23.03 -20.17 -0.15
CA GLU A 286 -23.74 -20.07 -1.42
C GLU A 286 -22.95 -19.29 -2.49
N GLY A 287 -21.81 -18.71 -2.13
CA GLY A 287 -21.02 -17.91 -3.05
C GLY A 287 -21.72 -16.63 -3.53
N VAL A 288 -22.53 -16.02 -2.67
CA VAL A 288 -23.25 -14.79 -2.98
C VAL A 288 -22.27 -13.70 -3.38
N ALA A 289 -22.58 -12.98 -4.47
CA ALA A 289 -21.78 -11.86 -4.92
C ALA A 289 -22.00 -10.65 -4.01
N HIS A 290 -20.92 -10.13 -3.46
CA HIS A 290 -20.92 -8.93 -2.64
C HIS A 290 -20.25 -7.77 -3.34
N LEU A 291 -20.63 -6.54 -3.00
CA LEU A 291 -20.02 -5.34 -3.52
C LEU A 291 -18.59 -5.20 -2.98
N ALA A 292 -17.61 -5.16 -3.87
CA ALA A 292 -16.22 -4.92 -3.48
C ALA A 292 -15.96 -3.40 -3.48
N PRO A 293 -15.72 -2.80 -2.30
CA PRO A 293 -15.41 -1.37 -2.24
C PRO A 293 -14.07 -1.09 -2.90
N ARG A 294 -14.15 -0.49 -4.09
CA ARG A 294 -13.00 -0.17 -4.93
C ARG A 294 -13.17 1.21 -5.52
N PHE A 295 -12.05 1.91 -5.70
CA PHE A 295 -11.98 3.15 -6.45
C PHE A 295 -10.74 3.10 -7.37
N GLY A 296 -10.99 3.06 -8.65
CA GLY A 296 -9.95 2.77 -9.62
C GLY A 296 -9.33 1.38 -9.39
N ILE A 297 -8.01 1.32 -9.37
CA ILE A 297 -7.24 0.09 -9.10
C ILE A 297 -6.98 -0.15 -7.61
N VAL A 298 -7.51 0.68 -6.74
CA VAL A 298 -7.38 0.53 -5.29
C VAL A 298 -8.60 -0.17 -4.72
N GLN A 299 -8.38 -1.30 -4.08
CA GLN A 299 -9.37 -2.02 -3.31
C GLN A 299 -9.30 -1.61 -1.84
N MET A 300 -10.45 -1.32 -1.25
CA MET A 300 -10.61 -1.18 0.18
C MET A 300 -11.18 -2.48 0.75
N GLN A 301 -10.54 -3.01 1.77
CA GLN A 301 -10.99 -4.21 2.45
C GLN A 301 -10.82 -4.09 3.96
N ARG A 302 -11.52 -4.94 4.70
CA ARG A 302 -11.31 -5.09 6.13
C ARG A 302 -9.99 -5.82 6.39
N GLY A 303 -9.23 -5.36 7.40
CA GLY A 303 -8.04 -6.05 7.88
C GLY A 303 -8.37 -7.46 8.40
N GLY A 304 -7.48 -8.41 8.13
CA GLY A 304 -7.66 -9.81 8.53
C GLY A 304 -7.13 -10.14 9.92
N GLN A 305 -6.72 -9.15 10.72
CA GLN A 305 -6.15 -9.38 12.05
C GLN A 305 -7.25 -9.57 13.08
N VAL A 306 -7.17 -10.66 13.85
CA VAL A 306 -8.16 -10.99 14.89
C VAL A 306 -8.17 -9.96 16.03
N GLN A 307 -7.01 -9.40 16.37
CA GLN A 307 -6.88 -8.38 17.44
C GLN A 307 -7.30 -6.97 17.02
N HIS A 308 -7.31 -6.69 15.71
CA HIS A 308 -7.69 -5.39 15.15
C HIS A 308 -8.68 -5.59 14.00
N PRO A 309 -9.86 -6.18 14.28
CA PRO A 309 -10.85 -6.47 13.24
C PRO A 309 -11.41 -5.21 12.59
N GLU A 310 -11.33 -4.06 13.27
CA GLU A 310 -11.77 -2.74 12.83
C GLU A 310 -10.82 -2.06 11.84
N GLN A 311 -9.68 -2.67 11.53
CA GLN A 311 -8.75 -2.08 10.58
C GLN A 311 -9.28 -2.14 9.14
N LEU A 312 -9.07 -1.04 8.43
CA LEU A 312 -9.17 -0.95 6.98
C LEU A 312 -7.81 -1.20 6.35
N GLN A 313 -7.81 -1.86 5.22
CA GLN A 313 -6.64 -2.11 4.41
C GLN A 313 -6.90 -1.66 2.97
N PHE A 314 -5.99 -0.86 2.43
CA PHE A 314 -6.04 -0.39 1.06
C PHE A 314 -4.92 -1.06 0.26
N ASN A 315 -5.27 -1.65 -0.88
CA ASN A 315 -4.33 -2.40 -1.71
C ASN A 315 -4.46 -1.99 -3.18
N LEU A 316 -3.32 -1.93 -3.89
CA LEU A 316 -3.34 -2.01 -5.35
C LEU A 316 -3.73 -3.42 -5.75
N GLU A 317 -4.79 -3.56 -6.55
CA GLU A 317 -5.29 -4.85 -6.94
C GLU A 317 -4.49 -5.44 -8.10
N ALA A 318 -3.81 -6.57 -7.85
CA ALA A 318 -2.94 -7.21 -8.81
C ALA A 318 -3.64 -7.51 -10.16
N GLY A 319 -4.94 -7.86 -10.12
CA GLY A 319 -5.73 -8.13 -11.31
C GLY A 319 -5.86 -6.95 -12.27
N TYR A 320 -5.67 -5.73 -11.81
CA TYR A 320 -5.70 -4.49 -12.61
C TYR A 320 -4.32 -3.89 -12.78
N PHE A 321 -3.55 -3.83 -11.69
CA PHE A 321 -2.25 -3.17 -11.65
C PHE A 321 -1.22 -3.78 -12.62
N TYR A 322 -1.28 -5.09 -12.89
CA TYR A 322 -0.37 -5.79 -13.81
C TYR A 322 -0.97 -6.08 -15.19
N LYS A 323 -2.19 -5.64 -15.46
CA LYS A 323 -2.79 -5.70 -16.80
C LYS A 323 -2.47 -4.48 -17.65
N ILE A 324 -1.70 -3.59 -17.12
CA ILE A 324 -1.39 -2.28 -17.68
C ILE A 324 -0.09 -2.34 -18.47
#